data_9a96a478ac085527d32d2ae5c351e916
#
_entry.id   9a96a478ac085527d32d2ae5c351e916
#
_cell.length_a   1.000
_cell.length_b   1.000
_cell.length_c   1.000
_cell.angle_alpha   90.00
_cell.angle_beta   90.00
_cell.angle_gamma   90.00
#
_symmetry.space_group_name_H-M   'P 1'
#
loop_
_entity.id
_entity.type
_entity.pdbx_description
1 polymer ?
#
loop_
_entity_poly.entity_id
_entity_poly.type
_entity_poly.pdbx_seq_one_letter_code
_entity_poly.pdbx_strand_id
1 'polypeptide(L)'
;DLKTGVATLSFHSGADVMLEAPAKIEIVSTMELNVLSGVISIHVSDSAKGFRVNTPNGHAIDHGTRFSVSVSAEDKLAEFEVQEGEISLHHHSGEVQHLLAGQALNMNIDALTEAADPLFEGFIQPKKRSVVLSSAGKEVTVIVCNDKARVNPNYLMVKTQDGSDRVDRRALFAFDLEEGTSETIDDARITLNAVPTGLGKVGTMPLESEFELYGISGADERWSRDFLRWKAAPRIEGAELLTTFTLGRSELRKQLVLESEALSDFIRSDQTGSIGFIIACKTNGGTLVHGFASSMNSEASGPQLELISGE
;
A
#
# COMPACT_ATOMS: atom_id res chain seq x y z
N ASP A 1 8.57 -3.57 25.97
CA ASP A 1 7.37 -3.86 26.77
C ASP A 1 6.25 -2.89 26.41
N LEU A 2 5.14 -3.39 25.96
CA LEU A 2 3.90 -2.64 25.74
C LEU A 2 2.95 -2.93 26.91
N LYS A 3 2.60 -1.89 27.67
CA LYS A 3 1.78 -2.04 28.90
C LYS A 3 0.31 -1.74 28.67
N THR A 4 -0.02 -0.88 27.72
CA THR A 4 -1.37 -0.46 27.37
C THR A 4 -1.45 -0.08 25.89
N GLY A 5 -2.61 -0.33 25.25
CA GLY A 5 -2.86 0.03 23.86
C GLY A 5 -2.33 -0.99 22.85
N VAL A 6 -2.24 -0.55 21.60
CA VAL A 6 -1.77 -1.34 20.45
C VAL A 6 -0.57 -0.63 19.83
N ALA A 7 0.42 -1.38 19.35
CA ALA A 7 1.57 -0.86 18.64
C ALA A 7 1.82 -1.69 17.37
N THR A 8 2.21 -1.03 16.30
CA THR A 8 2.64 -1.68 15.06
C THR A 8 4.12 -1.43 14.82
N LEU A 9 4.86 -2.49 14.51
CA LEU A 9 6.27 -2.44 14.15
C LEU A 9 6.41 -2.86 12.68
N SER A 10 6.94 -1.98 11.85
CA SER A 10 7.27 -2.30 10.46
C SER A 10 8.76 -2.57 10.33
N PHE A 11 9.11 -3.78 9.91
CA PHE A 11 10.48 -4.19 9.68
C PHE A 11 10.94 -3.80 8.27
N HIS A 12 12.19 -3.39 8.11
CA HIS A 12 12.76 -3.05 6.80
C HIS A 12 12.76 -4.22 5.81
N SER A 13 12.61 -5.45 6.30
CA SER A 13 12.44 -6.65 5.49
C SER A 13 11.10 -6.73 4.77
N GLY A 14 10.07 -6.02 5.28
CA GLY A 14 8.69 -6.08 4.81
C GLY A 14 7.77 -6.93 5.67
N ALA A 15 8.17 -7.24 6.91
CA ALA A 15 7.28 -7.83 7.90
C ALA A 15 6.65 -6.72 8.75
N ASP A 16 5.35 -6.82 9.00
CA ASP A 16 4.59 -5.97 9.91
C ASP A 16 4.12 -6.78 11.11
N VAL A 17 4.39 -6.28 12.30
CA VAL A 17 4.03 -6.93 13.57
C VAL A 17 3.17 -6.01 14.40
N MET A 18 1.94 -6.40 14.65
CA MET A 18 1.01 -5.70 15.54
C MET A 18 1.06 -6.36 16.92
N LEU A 19 1.18 -5.55 17.96
CA LEU A 19 1.19 -5.99 19.36
C LEU A 19 0.00 -5.41 20.09
N GLU A 20 -0.68 -6.24 20.87
CA GLU A 20 -1.66 -5.78 21.85
C GLU A 20 -1.13 -5.93 23.27
N ALA A 21 -1.31 -4.89 24.06
CA ALA A 21 -0.91 -4.89 25.45
C ALA A 21 -1.83 -5.78 26.33
N PRO A 22 -1.25 -6.48 27.35
CA PRO A 22 0.15 -6.47 27.72
C PRO A 22 1.01 -7.38 26.84
N ALA A 23 2.11 -6.88 26.27
CA ALA A 23 3.00 -7.67 25.45
C ALA A 23 4.49 -7.34 25.73
N LYS A 24 5.33 -8.37 25.65
CA LYS A 24 6.77 -8.27 25.78
C LYS A 24 7.47 -9.02 24.67
N ILE A 25 8.19 -8.26 23.84
CA ILE A 25 8.97 -8.79 22.73
C ILE A 25 10.40 -8.28 22.77
N GLU A 26 11.29 -8.91 22.01
CA GLU A 26 12.65 -8.48 21.75
C GLU A 26 12.94 -8.59 20.26
N ILE A 27 13.39 -7.49 19.65
CA ILE A 27 13.78 -7.48 18.24
C ILE A 27 15.23 -7.97 18.15
N VAL A 28 15.44 -9.11 17.48
CA VAL A 28 16.76 -9.74 17.34
C VAL A 28 17.45 -9.23 16.07
N SER A 29 16.71 -9.15 14.97
CA SER A 29 17.23 -8.67 13.67
C SER A 29 16.09 -8.11 12.80
N THR A 30 16.38 -7.72 11.58
CA THR A 30 15.36 -7.33 10.58
C THR A 30 14.47 -8.50 10.12
N MET A 31 14.84 -9.74 10.43
CA MET A 31 14.15 -10.97 10.03
C MET A 31 13.78 -11.85 11.22
N GLU A 32 13.95 -11.36 12.46
CA GLU A 32 13.77 -12.21 13.64
C GLU A 32 13.34 -11.42 14.87
N LEU A 33 12.36 -11.94 15.59
CA LEU A 33 11.92 -11.41 16.88
C LEU A 33 11.67 -12.53 17.90
N ASN A 34 11.79 -12.20 19.18
CA ASN A 34 11.40 -13.05 20.29
C ASN A 34 10.09 -12.54 20.88
N VAL A 35 9.13 -13.43 21.10
CA VAL A 35 7.89 -13.18 21.85
C VAL A 35 8.04 -13.82 23.21
N LEU A 36 8.15 -13.00 24.23
CA LEU A 36 8.33 -13.44 25.62
C LEU A 36 6.99 -13.61 26.35
N SER A 37 6.00 -12.77 26.01
CA SER A 37 4.61 -12.89 26.48
C SER A 37 3.73 -11.93 25.70
N GLY A 38 2.41 -12.22 25.65
CA GLY A 38 1.39 -11.40 25.03
C GLY A 38 0.96 -11.91 23.66
N VAL A 39 0.16 -11.11 22.98
CA VAL A 39 -0.46 -11.44 21.71
C VAL A 39 0.10 -10.56 20.61
N ILE A 40 0.53 -11.16 19.52
CA ILE A 40 1.00 -10.48 18.33
C ILE A 40 0.34 -11.03 17.07
N SER A 41 0.08 -10.18 16.11
CA SER A 41 -0.32 -10.55 14.75
C SER A 41 0.77 -10.12 13.79
N ILE A 42 1.11 -10.99 12.85
CA ILE A 42 2.25 -10.83 11.96
C ILE A 42 1.76 -10.98 10.52
N HIS A 43 2.11 -10.01 9.69
CA HIS A 43 1.93 -10.07 8.25
C HIS A 43 3.30 -9.99 7.58
N VAL A 44 3.62 -10.98 6.77
CA VAL A 44 4.91 -11.11 6.10
C VAL A 44 4.74 -11.01 4.60
N SER A 45 5.30 -9.96 4.00
CA SER A 45 5.31 -9.80 2.55
C SER A 45 6.28 -10.79 1.89
N ASP A 46 6.16 -10.97 0.57
CA ASP A 46 7.05 -11.86 -0.20
C ASP A 46 8.55 -11.54 -0.02
N SER A 47 8.90 -10.28 0.24
CA SER A 47 10.29 -9.85 0.46
C SER A 47 10.85 -10.28 1.82
N ALA A 48 9.98 -10.62 2.77
CA ALA A 48 10.34 -10.99 4.14
C ALA A 48 10.11 -12.49 4.43
N LYS A 49 9.86 -13.32 3.41
CA LYS A 49 9.74 -14.77 3.58
C LYS A 49 10.94 -15.34 4.35
N GLY A 50 10.67 -16.23 5.29
CA GLY A 50 11.65 -16.73 6.23
C GLY A 50 11.75 -15.91 7.51
N PHE A 51 10.84 -14.93 7.73
CA PHE A 51 10.77 -14.20 8.99
C PHE A 51 10.55 -15.18 10.15
N ARG A 52 11.37 -15.03 11.19
CA ARG A 52 11.41 -15.95 12.31
C ARG A 52 10.83 -15.35 13.56
N VAL A 53 9.93 -16.09 14.20
CA VAL A 53 9.32 -15.74 15.48
C VAL A 53 9.68 -16.78 16.52
N ASN A 54 10.52 -16.42 17.48
CA ASN A 54 10.90 -17.29 18.56
C ASN A 54 9.93 -17.15 19.74
N THR A 55 9.63 -18.27 20.36
CA THR A 55 8.85 -18.38 21.59
C THR A 55 9.64 -19.20 22.63
N PRO A 56 9.24 -19.28 23.89
CA PRO A 56 9.96 -20.03 24.91
C PRO A 56 10.22 -21.51 24.58
N ASN A 57 9.34 -22.15 23.80
CA ASN A 57 9.40 -23.59 23.54
C ASN A 57 9.80 -23.96 22.11
N GLY A 58 10.10 -22.98 21.26
CA GLY A 58 10.51 -23.20 19.88
C GLY A 58 10.35 -21.94 19.02
N HIS A 59 10.14 -22.11 17.72
CA HIS A 59 9.99 -20.99 16.82
C HIS A 59 9.11 -21.30 15.62
N ALA A 60 8.54 -20.27 15.03
CA ALA A 60 7.88 -20.29 13.73
C ALA A 60 8.79 -19.70 12.66
N ILE A 61 8.76 -20.29 11.45
CA ILE A 61 9.34 -19.71 10.23
C ILE A 61 8.21 -19.47 9.25
N ASP A 62 8.13 -18.25 8.76
CA ASP A 62 7.15 -17.80 7.79
C ASP A 62 7.48 -18.22 6.36
N HIS A 63 6.46 -18.52 5.56
CA HIS A 63 6.57 -18.82 4.12
C HIS A 63 5.77 -17.86 3.24
N GLY A 64 5.46 -16.63 3.74
CA GLY A 64 4.62 -15.64 3.08
C GLY A 64 3.19 -15.69 3.63
N THR A 65 3.02 -15.26 4.89
CA THR A 65 1.85 -15.57 5.70
C THR A 65 1.30 -14.36 6.44
N ARG A 66 0.04 -14.54 6.84
CA ARG A 66 -0.55 -13.80 7.95
C ARG A 66 -0.89 -14.80 9.05
N PHE A 67 -0.31 -14.59 10.22
CA PHE A 67 -0.51 -15.48 11.36
C PHE A 67 -0.44 -14.71 12.68
N SER A 68 -0.99 -15.32 13.73
CA SER A 68 -0.98 -14.78 15.07
C SER A 68 -0.22 -15.71 16.02
N VAL A 69 0.38 -15.10 17.04
CA VAL A 69 1.07 -15.83 18.10
C VAL A 69 0.64 -15.26 19.46
N SER A 70 0.19 -16.12 20.34
CA SER A 70 -0.06 -15.81 21.76
C SER A 70 0.93 -16.55 22.63
N VAL A 71 1.61 -15.86 23.54
CA VAL A 71 2.53 -16.49 24.51
C VAL A 71 2.08 -16.14 25.92
N SER A 72 1.70 -17.15 26.67
CA SER A 72 1.33 -17.01 28.08
C SER A 72 2.58 -16.67 28.94
N ALA A 73 2.42 -15.70 29.82
CA ALA A 73 3.49 -15.30 30.75
C ALA A 73 3.70 -16.35 31.86
N GLU A 74 2.67 -17.14 32.22
CA GLU A 74 2.68 -18.04 33.36
C GLU A 74 3.31 -19.40 33.01
N ASP A 75 2.72 -20.11 32.07
CA ASP A 75 3.10 -21.48 31.68
C ASP A 75 3.94 -21.58 30.43
N LYS A 76 4.23 -20.43 29.78
CA LYS A 76 5.02 -20.35 28.56
C LYS A 76 4.41 -21.07 27.36
N LEU A 77 3.12 -21.40 27.43
CA LEU A 77 2.39 -21.93 26.30
C LEU A 77 2.41 -20.89 25.17
N ALA A 78 2.79 -21.32 23.98
CA ALA A 78 2.67 -20.52 22.76
C ALA A 78 1.59 -21.14 21.88
N GLU A 79 0.68 -20.33 21.41
CA GLU A 79 -0.37 -20.72 20.49
C GLU A 79 -0.19 -19.99 19.17
N PHE A 80 -0.31 -20.71 18.08
CA PHE A 80 -0.13 -20.23 16.72
C PHE A 80 -1.40 -20.47 15.93
N GLU A 81 -1.85 -19.47 15.19
CA GLU A 81 -2.98 -19.57 14.28
C GLU A 81 -2.60 -18.93 12.93
N VAL A 82 -2.85 -19.63 11.82
CA VAL A 82 -2.57 -19.16 10.47
C VAL A 82 -3.87 -18.69 9.82
N GLN A 83 -3.90 -17.42 9.41
CA GLN A 83 -5.02 -16.81 8.68
C GLN A 83 -4.83 -16.95 7.17
N GLU A 84 -3.60 -16.78 6.66
CA GLU A 84 -3.27 -16.88 5.24
C GLU A 84 -1.90 -17.51 5.06
N GLY A 85 -1.73 -18.37 4.05
CA GLY A 85 -0.44 -18.99 3.67
C GLY A 85 -0.05 -20.17 4.54
N GLU A 86 1.24 -20.30 4.85
CA GLU A 86 1.83 -21.45 5.55
C GLU A 86 2.97 -20.99 6.46
N ILE A 87 3.04 -21.56 7.69
CA ILE A 87 4.20 -21.45 8.57
C ILE A 87 4.74 -22.84 8.90
N SER A 88 6.03 -22.95 9.22
CA SER A 88 6.61 -24.15 9.84
C SER A 88 6.92 -23.87 11.31
N LEU A 89 6.39 -24.69 12.20
CA LEU A 89 6.66 -24.68 13.63
C LEU A 89 7.76 -25.67 13.97
N HIS A 90 8.77 -25.20 14.64
CA HIS A 90 9.93 -25.97 15.08
C HIS A 90 9.98 -25.99 16.61
N HIS A 91 9.60 -27.09 17.19
CA HIS A 91 9.70 -27.30 18.65
C HIS A 91 11.15 -27.63 19.03
N HIS A 92 11.56 -27.27 20.24
CA HIS A 92 12.94 -27.51 20.68
C HIS A 92 13.29 -29.02 20.91
N SER A 93 12.29 -29.92 20.95
CA SER A 93 12.51 -31.35 20.91
C SER A 93 12.99 -31.85 19.54
N GLY A 94 12.95 -31.03 18.50
CA GLY A 94 13.23 -31.38 17.12
C GLY A 94 12.01 -31.76 16.31
N GLU A 95 10.81 -31.77 16.91
CA GLU A 95 9.55 -31.92 16.17
C GLU A 95 9.30 -30.70 15.27
N VAL A 96 8.84 -30.96 14.04
CA VAL A 96 8.48 -29.92 13.07
C VAL A 96 7.09 -30.20 12.52
N GLN A 97 6.23 -29.20 12.52
CA GLN A 97 4.90 -29.27 11.90
C GLN A 97 4.65 -28.06 11.01
N HIS A 98 3.91 -28.28 9.92
CA HIS A 98 3.48 -27.25 8.99
C HIS A 98 2.03 -26.89 9.26
N LEU A 99 1.74 -25.60 9.44
CA LEU A 99 0.40 -25.07 9.58
C LEU A 99 0.01 -24.33 8.32
N LEU A 100 -1.18 -24.65 7.82
CA LEU A 100 -1.83 -23.98 6.71
C LEU A 100 -2.93 -23.03 7.21
N ALA A 101 -3.38 -22.16 6.33
CA ALA A 101 -4.49 -21.24 6.62
C ALA A 101 -5.69 -21.97 7.23
N GLY A 102 -6.24 -21.44 8.32
CA GLY A 102 -7.34 -21.99 9.09
C GLY A 102 -6.93 -23.04 10.13
N GLN A 103 -5.64 -23.30 10.32
CA GLN A 103 -5.12 -24.23 11.33
C GLN A 103 -4.53 -23.50 12.52
N ALA A 104 -4.64 -24.09 13.71
CA ALA A 104 -4.05 -23.60 14.94
C ALA A 104 -3.36 -24.74 15.70
N LEU A 105 -2.22 -24.45 16.33
CA LEU A 105 -1.43 -25.37 17.15
C LEU A 105 -0.93 -24.70 18.43
N ASN A 106 -0.88 -25.48 19.48
CA ASN A 106 -0.24 -25.16 20.74
C ASN A 106 1.18 -25.71 20.79
N MET A 107 2.12 -24.90 21.22
CA MET A 107 3.50 -25.28 21.50
C MET A 107 3.76 -25.11 23.00
N ASN A 108 3.79 -26.18 23.70
CA ASN A 108 4.13 -26.21 25.14
C ASN A 108 5.55 -26.76 25.35
N ILE A 109 5.96 -26.97 26.60
CA ILE A 109 7.30 -27.44 26.91
C ILE A 109 7.59 -28.87 26.41
N ASP A 110 6.58 -29.68 26.22
CA ASP A 110 6.71 -31.12 25.93
C ASP A 110 6.52 -31.43 24.43
N ALA A 111 5.57 -30.75 23.75
CA ALA A 111 5.15 -31.12 22.40
C ALA A 111 4.38 -30.00 21.66
N LEU A 112 4.15 -30.26 20.37
CA LEU A 112 3.12 -29.58 19.58
C LEU A 112 1.79 -30.32 19.71
N THR A 113 0.70 -29.63 20.02
CA THR A 113 -0.63 -30.23 20.21
C THR A 113 -1.67 -29.42 19.47
N GLU A 114 -2.77 -30.05 19.03
CA GLU A 114 -3.88 -29.32 18.42
C GLU A 114 -4.48 -28.31 19.43
N ALA A 115 -4.76 -27.11 18.98
CA ALA A 115 -5.48 -26.13 19.77
C ALA A 115 -6.96 -26.54 19.90
N ALA A 116 -7.47 -26.62 21.11
CA ALA A 116 -8.82 -27.11 21.37
C ALA A 116 -9.93 -26.17 20.89
N ASP A 117 -9.64 -24.86 20.85
CA ASP A 117 -10.49 -23.81 20.29
C ASP A 117 -9.58 -22.70 19.77
N PRO A 118 -9.89 -22.06 18.64
CA PRO A 118 -9.10 -20.90 18.21
C PRO A 118 -9.28 -19.78 19.26
N LEU A 119 -8.18 -19.41 19.93
CA LEU A 119 -8.16 -18.39 20.99
C LEU A 119 -8.46 -16.98 20.49
N PHE A 120 -8.66 -16.80 19.22
CA PHE A 120 -8.79 -15.51 18.57
C PHE A 120 -10.22 -15.14 18.13
N GLU A 121 -11.24 -15.40 18.96
CA GLU A 121 -12.52 -14.70 18.78
C GLU A 121 -12.42 -13.16 18.97
N GLY A 122 -11.27 -12.65 19.43
CA GLY A 122 -11.06 -11.24 19.74
C GLY A 122 -10.07 -10.51 18.82
N PHE A 123 -9.24 -11.20 18.02
CA PHE A 123 -8.36 -10.64 17.01
C PHE A 123 -8.75 -11.02 15.59
N ILE A 124 -10.02 -11.18 15.34
CA ILE A 124 -10.50 -10.96 13.99
C ILE A 124 -10.27 -9.47 13.78
N GLN A 125 -9.10 -9.10 13.23
CA GLN A 125 -9.15 -7.94 12.35
C GLN A 125 -10.29 -8.25 11.41
N PRO A 126 -11.35 -7.45 11.36
CA PRO A 126 -12.43 -7.67 10.44
C PRO A 126 -11.76 -7.96 9.10
N LYS A 127 -12.14 -9.02 8.42
CA LYS A 127 -11.52 -9.43 7.16
C LYS A 127 -11.69 -8.25 6.23
N LYS A 128 -10.67 -7.37 6.21
CA LYS A 128 -10.74 -6.16 5.42
C LYS A 128 -10.89 -6.62 3.99
N ARG A 129 -12.07 -6.42 3.44
CA ARG A 129 -12.30 -6.65 2.02
C ARG A 129 -11.57 -5.54 1.28
N SER A 130 -10.70 -5.89 0.38
CA SER A 130 -10.14 -4.91 -0.54
C SER A 130 -10.70 -5.11 -1.93
N VAL A 131 -11.09 -4.02 -2.55
CA VAL A 131 -11.48 -3.97 -3.96
C VAL A 131 -10.46 -3.09 -4.67
N VAL A 132 -9.83 -3.65 -5.72
CA VAL A 132 -8.87 -2.90 -6.54
C VAL A 132 -9.54 -2.47 -7.83
N LEU A 133 -9.62 -1.17 -8.04
CA LEU A 133 -10.17 -0.54 -9.23
C LEU A 133 -9.03 -0.11 -10.16
N SER A 134 -9.25 -0.21 -11.47
CA SER A 134 -8.34 0.28 -12.49
C SER A 134 -8.88 1.54 -13.14
N SER A 135 -8.01 2.51 -13.42
CA SER A 135 -8.35 3.75 -14.14
C SER A 135 -8.57 3.54 -15.65
N ALA A 136 -8.55 2.32 -16.14
CA ALA A 136 -8.54 1.98 -17.56
C ALA A 136 -9.50 2.83 -18.40
N GLY A 137 -8.95 3.60 -19.35
CA GLY A 137 -9.70 4.50 -20.22
C GLY A 137 -9.92 5.91 -19.68
N LYS A 138 -9.91 6.12 -18.37
CA LYS A 138 -10.06 7.42 -17.72
C LYS A 138 -8.73 7.98 -17.26
N GLU A 139 -7.79 8.15 -18.18
CA GLU A 139 -6.44 8.63 -17.89
C GLU A 139 -5.87 9.43 -19.04
N VAL A 140 -5.23 10.55 -18.72
CA VAL A 140 -4.68 11.46 -19.71
C VAL A 140 -3.57 12.34 -19.13
N THR A 141 -2.60 12.70 -19.97
CA THR A 141 -1.71 13.82 -19.70
C THR A 141 -2.25 15.07 -20.38
N VAL A 142 -2.38 16.16 -19.64
CA VAL A 142 -2.65 17.48 -20.22
C VAL A 142 -1.38 18.33 -20.18
N ILE A 143 -1.14 19.08 -21.27
CA ILE A 143 -0.07 20.07 -21.32
C ILE A 143 -0.70 21.43 -21.06
N VAL A 144 -0.20 22.14 -20.05
CA VAL A 144 -0.70 23.43 -19.62
C VAL A 144 -0.70 24.41 -20.80
N CYS A 145 -1.78 25.12 -20.99
CA CYS A 145 -1.99 26.07 -22.08
C CYS A 145 -1.85 25.52 -23.52
N ASN A 146 -1.96 24.20 -23.73
CA ASN A 146 -1.81 23.58 -25.04
C ASN A 146 -2.87 22.51 -25.33
N ASP A 147 -3.97 22.87 -25.95
CA ASP A 147 -5.07 21.95 -26.33
C ASP A 147 -4.79 21.10 -27.56
N LYS A 148 -3.74 21.43 -28.32
CA LYS A 148 -3.40 20.72 -29.58
C LYS A 148 -2.32 19.65 -29.39
N ALA A 149 -1.68 19.64 -28.22
CA ALA A 149 -0.61 18.68 -27.96
C ALA A 149 -1.15 17.25 -27.96
N ARG A 150 -0.43 16.38 -28.68
CA ARG A 150 -0.61 14.94 -28.57
C ARG A 150 0.50 14.40 -27.67
N VAL A 151 0.10 13.64 -26.68
CA VAL A 151 1.02 12.98 -25.74
C VAL A 151 1.02 11.48 -25.97
N ASN A 152 2.14 10.83 -25.65
CA ASN A 152 2.23 9.39 -25.74
C ASN A 152 1.24 8.75 -24.75
N PRO A 153 0.29 7.93 -25.22
CA PRO A 153 -0.76 7.36 -24.38
C PRO A 153 -0.24 6.33 -23.36
N ASN A 154 0.97 5.83 -23.52
CA ASN A 154 1.57 4.84 -22.61
C ASN A 154 2.00 5.45 -21.27
N TYR A 155 2.01 6.79 -21.17
CA TYR A 155 2.54 7.50 -20.01
C TYR A 155 1.54 8.54 -19.48
N LEU A 156 1.47 8.62 -18.18
CA LEU A 156 0.95 9.75 -17.43
C LEU A 156 2.13 10.66 -17.08
N MET A 157 2.28 11.74 -17.84
CA MET A 157 3.47 12.61 -17.77
C MET A 157 3.23 13.78 -16.85
N VAL A 158 4.24 14.07 -16.02
CA VAL A 158 4.22 15.20 -15.09
C VAL A 158 5.51 15.99 -15.21
N LYS A 159 5.38 17.31 -15.25
CA LYS A 159 6.49 18.23 -15.31
C LYS A 159 6.08 19.61 -14.85
N THR A 160 6.96 20.30 -14.14
CA THR A 160 6.91 21.75 -13.97
C THR A 160 8.25 22.37 -14.37
N GLN A 161 8.21 23.61 -14.85
CA GLN A 161 9.40 24.35 -15.22
C GLN A 161 9.20 25.84 -14.95
N ASP A 162 10.03 26.42 -14.08
CA ASP A 162 9.99 27.83 -13.75
C ASP A 162 10.05 28.73 -14.99
N GLY A 163 9.14 29.67 -15.07
CA GLY A 163 9.09 30.66 -16.14
C GLY A 163 8.48 30.18 -17.47
N SER A 164 7.92 28.96 -17.54
CA SER A 164 7.31 28.44 -18.76
C SER A 164 6.16 27.48 -18.53
N ASP A 165 4.96 27.97 -18.34
CA ASP A 165 3.74 27.15 -18.24
C ASP A 165 3.48 26.28 -19.49
N ARG A 166 4.06 26.66 -20.63
CA ARG A 166 3.82 25.97 -21.92
C ARG A 166 4.37 24.55 -22.01
N VAL A 167 5.23 24.16 -21.09
CA VAL A 167 5.84 22.83 -21.04
C VAL A 167 5.40 22.02 -19.85
N ASP A 168 4.65 22.65 -18.93
CA ASP A 168 4.13 21.97 -17.76
C ASP A 168 3.11 20.90 -18.17
N ARG A 169 3.18 19.78 -17.48
CA ARG A 169 2.31 18.63 -17.68
C ARG A 169 1.70 18.21 -16.36
N ARG A 170 0.43 17.84 -16.42
CA ARG A 170 -0.31 17.24 -15.32
C ARG A 170 -0.87 15.90 -15.77
N ALA A 171 -0.72 14.90 -14.93
CA ALA A 171 -1.35 13.62 -15.14
C ALA A 171 -2.73 13.63 -14.47
N LEU A 172 -3.75 13.16 -15.18
CA LEU A 172 -5.11 13.02 -14.67
C LEU A 172 -5.56 11.59 -14.87
N PHE A 173 -6.23 11.05 -13.86
CA PHE A 173 -6.86 9.73 -13.93
C PHE A 173 -8.09 9.68 -13.03
N ALA A 174 -9.01 8.77 -13.29
CA ALA A 174 -10.25 8.66 -12.54
C ALA A 174 -10.70 7.21 -12.37
N PHE A 175 -11.56 7.00 -11.38
CA PHE A 175 -12.17 5.71 -11.09
C PHE A 175 -13.68 5.87 -10.94
N ASP A 176 -14.42 4.85 -11.37
CA ASP A 176 -15.84 4.72 -11.06
C ASP A 176 -16.00 3.89 -9.81
N LEU A 177 -16.81 4.38 -8.89
CA LEU A 177 -17.19 3.70 -7.66
C LEU A 177 -18.57 3.06 -7.84
N GLU A 178 -18.72 1.83 -7.36
CA GLU A 178 -20.06 1.23 -7.27
C GLU A 178 -20.89 1.97 -6.22
N GLU A 179 -22.20 2.00 -6.40
CA GLU A 179 -23.15 2.67 -5.50
C GLU A 179 -23.00 2.12 -4.06
N GLY A 180 -22.89 3.03 -3.10
CA GLY A 180 -22.69 2.68 -1.68
C GLY A 180 -21.26 2.33 -1.27
N THR A 181 -20.31 2.22 -2.20
CA THR A 181 -18.91 1.88 -1.88
C THR A 181 -18.26 2.91 -0.97
N SER A 182 -18.45 4.21 -1.24
CA SER A 182 -17.87 5.30 -0.45
C SER A 182 -18.29 5.30 1.02
N GLU A 183 -19.47 4.80 1.33
CA GLU A 183 -20.02 4.77 2.70
C GLU A 183 -19.40 3.65 3.58
N THR A 184 -18.77 2.65 2.96
CA THR A 184 -18.32 1.43 3.64
C THR A 184 -16.81 1.28 3.76
N ILE A 185 -16.04 2.20 3.18
CA ILE A 185 -14.58 2.11 3.22
C ILE A 185 -13.98 2.68 4.51
N ASP A 186 -13.00 1.97 5.04
CA ASP A 186 -12.16 2.44 6.15
C ASP A 186 -10.96 3.22 5.64
N ASP A 187 -10.26 2.65 4.66
CA ASP A 187 -9.03 3.19 4.09
C ASP A 187 -9.01 3.09 2.57
N ALA A 188 -8.16 3.89 1.95
CA ALA A 188 -7.91 3.84 0.52
C ALA A 188 -6.43 4.04 0.20
N ARG A 189 -5.98 3.38 -0.88
CA ARG A 189 -4.61 3.46 -1.38
C ARG A 189 -4.60 3.66 -2.89
N ILE A 190 -3.69 4.50 -3.36
CA ILE A 190 -3.43 4.64 -4.79
C ILE A 190 -2.05 4.07 -5.11
N THR A 191 -2.00 3.10 -6.01
CA THR A 191 -0.75 2.56 -6.53
C THR A 191 -0.41 3.19 -7.87
N LEU A 192 0.79 3.74 -7.98
CA LEU A 192 1.37 4.32 -9.19
C LEU A 192 2.69 3.63 -9.51
N ASN A 193 2.94 3.34 -10.77
CA ASN A 193 4.22 2.80 -11.21
C ASN A 193 5.00 3.86 -11.99
N ALA A 194 6.11 4.33 -11.43
CA ALA A 194 7.01 5.24 -12.12
C ALA A 194 7.69 4.52 -13.29
N VAL A 195 7.74 5.17 -14.46
CA VAL A 195 8.35 4.64 -15.68
C VAL A 195 9.12 5.72 -16.41
N PRO A 196 10.31 5.42 -16.98
CA PRO A 196 11.08 6.39 -17.74
C PRO A 196 10.36 6.78 -19.03
N THR A 197 10.14 8.07 -19.25
CA THR A 197 9.49 8.57 -20.48
C THR A 197 10.43 8.67 -21.68
N GLY A 198 11.73 8.61 -21.45
CA GLY A 198 12.75 8.90 -22.47
C GLY A 198 12.84 10.39 -22.87
N LEU A 199 12.05 11.27 -22.22
CA LEU A 199 12.02 12.70 -22.53
C LEU A 199 12.87 13.50 -21.54
N GLY A 200 13.82 14.26 -22.06
CA GLY A 200 14.74 15.09 -21.29
C GLY A 200 16.00 14.36 -20.85
N LYS A 201 16.79 14.99 -19.99
CA LYS A 201 18.08 14.48 -19.52
C LYS A 201 18.04 14.20 -18.02
N VAL A 202 18.19 12.94 -17.62
CA VAL A 202 18.22 12.53 -16.21
C VAL A 202 19.29 13.29 -15.42
N GLY A 203 20.45 13.57 -16.04
CA GLY A 203 21.55 14.31 -15.39
C GLY A 203 21.22 15.76 -14.98
N THR A 204 20.16 16.35 -15.53
CA THR A 204 19.70 17.71 -15.16
C THR A 204 18.60 17.70 -14.10
N MET A 205 18.14 16.52 -13.70
CA MET A 205 17.10 16.34 -12.68
C MET A 205 17.67 16.57 -11.29
N PRO A 206 16.93 17.17 -10.35
CA PRO A 206 17.24 17.15 -8.93
C PRO A 206 17.45 15.73 -8.40
N LEU A 207 18.13 15.58 -7.28
CA LEU A 207 18.28 14.27 -6.63
C LEU A 207 16.95 13.68 -6.23
N GLU A 208 16.01 14.53 -5.89
CA GLU A 208 14.63 14.18 -5.50
C GLU A 208 13.66 15.18 -6.12
N SER A 209 12.52 14.70 -6.57
CA SER A 209 11.41 15.51 -7.08
C SER A 209 10.17 15.30 -6.24
N GLU A 210 9.51 16.40 -5.89
CA GLU A 210 8.28 16.43 -5.08
C GLU A 210 7.05 16.57 -5.97
N PHE A 211 6.00 15.82 -5.62
CA PHE A 211 4.72 15.78 -6.32
C PHE A 211 3.57 15.98 -5.34
N GLU A 212 2.46 16.47 -5.86
CA GLU A 212 1.19 16.62 -5.16
C GLU A 212 0.12 15.80 -5.88
N LEU A 213 -0.67 15.07 -5.08
CA LEU A 213 -1.88 14.38 -5.52
C LEU A 213 -3.09 15.17 -5.06
N TYR A 214 -3.94 15.55 -6.01
CA TYR A 214 -5.19 16.26 -5.75
C TYR A 214 -6.39 15.40 -6.12
N GLY A 215 -7.49 15.54 -5.37
CA GLY A 215 -8.77 14.90 -5.60
C GLY A 215 -9.81 15.85 -6.19
N ILE A 216 -10.67 15.32 -7.05
CA ILE A 216 -11.80 16.02 -7.67
C ILE A 216 -12.99 15.07 -7.75
N SER A 217 -14.11 15.44 -7.16
CA SER A 217 -15.36 14.67 -7.28
C SER A 217 -16.03 14.92 -8.64
N GLY A 218 -16.78 13.94 -9.14
CA GLY A 218 -17.56 14.05 -10.37
C GLY A 218 -16.74 13.94 -11.66
N ALA A 219 -15.75 13.07 -11.71
CA ALA A 219 -15.01 12.75 -12.92
C ALA A 219 -15.90 11.97 -13.89
N ASP A 220 -16.43 12.61 -14.90
CA ASP A 220 -17.38 12.04 -15.86
C ASP A 220 -16.69 11.28 -17.04
N GLU A 221 -17.50 10.77 -17.97
CA GLU A 221 -17.06 10.04 -19.16
C GLU A 221 -16.07 10.82 -20.04
N ARG A 222 -16.02 12.15 -19.91
CA ARG A 222 -15.10 13.02 -20.67
C ARG A 222 -13.68 12.97 -20.15
N TRP A 223 -13.44 12.32 -18.99
CA TRP A 223 -12.10 12.06 -18.47
C TRP A 223 -11.42 10.94 -19.25
N SER A 224 -11.17 11.19 -20.50
CA SER A 224 -10.44 10.26 -21.36
C SER A 224 -9.46 11.01 -22.24
N ARG A 225 -8.44 10.29 -22.73
CA ARG A 225 -7.42 10.85 -23.64
C ARG A 225 -7.98 11.41 -24.93
N ASP A 226 -9.16 10.98 -25.35
CA ASP A 226 -9.78 11.41 -26.60
C ASP A 226 -10.48 12.74 -26.47
N PHE A 227 -11.04 13.02 -25.27
CA PHE A 227 -11.89 14.18 -25.03
C PHE A 227 -11.22 15.24 -24.14
N LEU A 228 -10.48 14.84 -23.10
CA LEU A 228 -9.96 15.79 -22.13
C LEU A 228 -8.73 16.52 -22.68
N ARG A 229 -8.78 17.84 -22.66
CA ARG A 229 -7.71 18.77 -23.05
C ARG A 229 -7.60 19.87 -22.00
N TRP A 230 -6.50 20.64 -22.05
CA TRP A 230 -6.23 21.67 -21.05
C TRP A 230 -7.41 22.60 -20.76
N LYS A 231 -8.13 23.06 -21.77
CA LYS A 231 -9.28 23.96 -21.57
C LYS A 231 -10.43 23.32 -20.80
N ALA A 232 -10.65 22.03 -20.99
CA ALA A 232 -11.73 21.27 -20.34
C ALA A 232 -11.23 20.54 -19.08
N ALA A 233 -9.92 20.49 -18.85
CA ALA A 233 -9.36 19.81 -17.68
C ALA A 233 -9.69 20.55 -16.38
N PRO A 234 -10.00 19.84 -15.32
CA PRO A 234 -10.15 20.42 -13.99
C PRO A 234 -8.86 21.10 -13.55
N ARG A 235 -9.02 22.10 -12.69
CA ARG A 235 -7.92 22.92 -12.19
C ARG A 235 -7.55 22.50 -10.78
N ILE A 236 -6.27 22.68 -10.44
CA ILE A 236 -5.78 22.44 -9.07
C ILE A 236 -6.46 23.40 -8.09
N GLU A 237 -6.76 24.62 -8.52
CA GLU A 237 -7.40 25.66 -7.69
C GLU A 237 -8.81 25.28 -7.18
N GLY A 238 -9.44 24.25 -7.73
CA GLY A 238 -10.72 23.71 -7.30
C GLY A 238 -10.63 22.28 -6.76
N ALA A 239 -9.42 21.78 -6.53
CA ALA A 239 -9.14 20.43 -6.11
C ALA A 239 -8.65 20.39 -4.66
N GLU A 240 -8.90 19.28 -3.98
CA GLU A 240 -8.42 19.02 -2.63
C GLU A 240 -7.04 18.38 -2.66
N LEU A 241 -6.08 18.91 -1.90
CA LEU A 241 -4.76 18.28 -1.74
C LEU A 241 -4.88 17.08 -0.81
N LEU A 242 -4.63 15.89 -1.34
CA LEU A 242 -4.79 14.63 -0.61
C LEU A 242 -3.49 14.14 0.02
N THR A 243 -2.38 14.25 -0.70
CA THR A 243 -1.06 13.87 -0.19
C THR A 243 0.05 14.47 -1.06
N THR A 244 1.27 14.46 -0.51
CA THR A 244 2.51 14.75 -1.22
C THR A 244 3.41 13.53 -1.22
N PHE A 245 4.20 13.34 -2.26
CA PHE A 245 5.15 12.24 -2.34
C PHE A 245 6.40 12.65 -3.11
N THR A 246 7.45 11.89 -2.94
CA THR A 246 8.74 12.14 -3.61
C THR A 246 9.18 10.98 -4.46
N LEU A 247 10.00 11.28 -5.48
CA LEU A 247 10.64 10.29 -6.34
C LEU A 247 12.11 10.68 -6.53
N GLY A 248 12.99 9.80 -6.10
CA GLY A 248 14.43 9.95 -6.26
C GLY A 248 14.86 9.79 -7.73
N ARG A 249 15.96 10.44 -8.12
CA ARG A 249 16.53 10.31 -9.46
C ARG A 249 16.84 8.87 -9.86
N SER A 250 17.20 8.03 -8.91
CA SER A 250 17.50 6.60 -9.10
C SER A 250 16.25 5.69 -9.12
N GLU A 251 15.07 6.23 -8.80
CA GLU A 251 13.84 5.47 -8.58
C GLU A 251 12.84 5.59 -9.74
N LEU A 252 13.29 5.90 -10.95
CA LEU A 252 12.41 6.08 -12.12
C LEU A 252 11.66 4.80 -12.57
N ARG A 253 11.84 3.69 -11.87
CA ARG A 253 11.11 2.41 -12.04
C ARG A 253 10.61 1.88 -10.71
N LYS A 254 10.04 2.75 -9.88
CA LYS A 254 9.54 2.41 -8.55
C LYS A 254 8.02 2.32 -8.57
N GLN A 255 7.49 1.32 -7.87
CA GLN A 255 6.10 1.32 -7.47
C GLN A 255 5.94 2.22 -6.24
N LEU A 256 4.95 3.09 -6.29
CA LEU A 256 4.57 4.01 -5.22
C LEU A 256 3.19 3.61 -4.72
N VAL A 257 3.04 3.48 -3.41
CA VAL A 257 1.75 3.32 -2.75
C VAL A 257 1.50 4.60 -1.97
N LEU A 258 0.44 5.31 -2.31
CA LEU A 258 0.05 6.58 -1.71
C LEU A 258 -1.13 6.35 -0.79
N GLU A 259 -0.94 6.68 0.48
CA GLU A 259 -1.94 6.56 1.54
C GLU A 259 -2.00 7.87 2.32
N SER A 260 -3.19 8.30 2.70
CA SER A 260 -3.39 9.40 3.66
C SER A 260 -4.82 9.39 4.19
N GLU A 261 -5.02 9.96 5.35
CA GLU A 261 -6.37 10.17 5.91
C GLU A 261 -7.20 11.05 4.98
N ALA A 262 -6.61 12.11 4.40
CA ALA A 262 -7.29 12.98 3.45
C ALA A 262 -7.74 12.24 2.18
N LEU A 263 -6.97 11.27 1.68
CA LEU A 263 -7.38 10.42 0.56
C LEU A 263 -8.60 9.57 0.92
N SER A 264 -8.58 8.93 2.08
CA SER A 264 -9.69 8.10 2.54
C SER A 264 -10.94 8.93 2.82
N ASP A 265 -10.81 10.10 3.45
CA ASP A 265 -11.91 11.04 3.70
C ASP A 265 -12.52 11.60 2.41
N PHE A 266 -11.68 11.96 1.45
CA PHE A 266 -12.10 12.41 0.13
C PHE A 266 -13.00 11.38 -0.56
N ILE A 267 -12.59 10.08 -0.55
CA ILE A 267 -13.36 9.01 -1.16
C ILE A 267 -14.66 8.74 -0.38
N ARG A 268 -14.61 8.74 0.96
CA ARG A 268 -15.80 8.60 1.82
C ARG A 268 -16.84 9.70 1.59
N SER A 269 -16.39 10.90 1.28
CA SER A 269 -17.27 12.06 1.04
C SER A 269 -17.90 12.07 -0.36
N ASP A 270 -17.43 11.22 -1.28
CA ASP A 270 -17.95 11.23 -2.66
C ASP A 270 -19.36 10.70 -2.74
N GLN A 271 -20.24 11.49 -3.38
CA GLN A 271 -21.63 11.16 -3.67
C GLN A 271 -21.91 11.05 -5.18
N THR A 272 -20.87 11.17 -5.98
CA THR A 272 -21.03 11.23 -7.45
C THR A 272 -20.84 9.87 -8.12
N GLY A 273 -20.22 8.90 -7.42
CA GLY A 273 -19.88 7.60 -7.95
C GLY A 273 -18.70 7.65 -8.93
N SER A 274 -18.01 8.81 -9.05
CA SER A 274 -16.83 8.93 -9.91
C SER A 274 -15.86 9.95 -9.36
N ILE A 275 -14.66 9.53 -9.06
CA ILE A 275 -13.60 10.33 -8.46
C ILE A 275 -12.41 10.48 -9.40
N GLY A 276 -11.88 11.67 -9.47
CA GLY A 276 -10.73 12.01 -10.29
C GLY A 276 -9.54 12.47 -9.47
N PHE A 277 -8.36 12.28 -10.04
CA PHE A 277 -7.10 12.66 -9.42
C PHE A 277 -6.23 13.44 -10.39
N ILE A 278 -5.48 14.41 -9.85
CA ILE A 278 -4.46 15.17 -10.58
C ILE A 278 -3.12 14.98 -9.89
N ILE A 279 -2.10 14.61 -10.65
CA ILE A 279 -0.70 14.66 -10.18
C ILE A 279 -0.06 15.90 -10.78
N ALA A 280 0.52 16.73 -9.92
CA ALA A 280 1.32 17.89 -10.28
C ALA A 280 2.75 17.74 -9.71
N CYS A 281 3.76 18.21 -10.44
CA CYS A 281 5.13 18.27 -9.96
C CYS A 281 5.40 19.66 -9.37
N LYS A 282 5.98 19.73 -8.17
CA LYS A 282 6.41 20.98 -7.52
C LYS A 282 7.85 21.34 -7.84
N THR A 283 8.68 20.32 -8.01
CA THR A 283 10.10 20.53 -8.21
C THR A 283 10.40 20.85 -9.67
N ASN A 284 11.11 21.94 -9.92
CA ASN A 284 11.63 22.24 -11.25
C ASN A 284 12.59 21.14 -11.69
N GLY A 285 12.13 20.26 -12.57
CA GLY A 285 12.88 19.08 -13.09
C GLY A 285 13.80 19.39 -14.26
N GLY A 286 14.04 20.66 -14.58
CA GLY A 286 14.84 21.05 -15.75
C GLY A 286 14.21 20.53 -17.05
N THR A 287 14.94 19.71 -17.82
CA THR A 287 14.43 19.16 -19.09
C THR A 287 13.67 17.85 -18.94
N LEU A 288 13.81 17.14 -17.80
CA LEU A 288 13.18 15.84 -17.62
C LEU A 288 11.67 15.94 -17.52
N VAL A 289 11.01 14.96 -18.10
CA VAL A 289 9.57 14.70 -17.93
C VAL A 289 9.41 13.41 -17.13
N HIS A 290 8.86 13.50 -15.93
CA HIS A 290 8.50 12.34 -15.15
C HIS A 290 7.32 11.61 -15.80
N GLY A 291 7.27 10.30 -15.65
CA GLY A 291 6.17 9.47 -16.14
C GLY A 291 5.75 8.43 -15.12
N PHE A 292 4.45 8.20 -15.10
CA PHE A 292 3.84 7.03 -14.49
C PHE A 292 3.22 6.20 -15.61
N ALA A 293 3.14 4.89 -15.42
CA ALA A 293 2.50 4.01 -16.37
C ALA A 293 1.02 4.36 -16.52
N SER A 294 0.51 4.36 -17.74
CA SER A 294 -0.92 4.33 -18.01
C SER A 294 -1.40 2.88 -18.14
N SER A 295 -2.69 2.64 -18.26
CA SER A 295 -3.26 1.31 -18.56
C SER A 295 -2.80 0.74 -19.92
N MET A 296 -2.23 1.57 -20.80
CA MET A 296 -1.65 1.16 -22.08
C MET A 296 -0.14 0.92 -22.02
N ASN A 297 0.48 1.09 -20.86
CA ASN A 297 1.92 0.83 -20.72
C ASN A 297 2.17 -0.68 -20.77
N SER A 298 3.22 -1.09 -21.50
CA SER A 298 3.57 -2.51 -21.65
C SER A 298 4.51 -3.04 -20.56
N GLU A 299 5.11 -2.15 -19.77
CA GLU A 299 6.11 -2.52 -18.75
C GLU A 299 5.54 -2.54 -17.34
N ALA A 300 4.46 -1.78 -17.07
CA ALA A 300 3.88 -1.66 -15.74
C ALA A 300 2.39 -1.31 -15.80
N SER A 301 1.66 -1.64 -14.74
CA SER A 301 0.22 -1.34 -14.61
C SER A 301 -0.02 0.16 -14.49
N GLY A 302 -1.13 0.65 -15.04
CA GLY A 302 -1.64 2.00 -14.81
C GLY A 302 -2.07 2.22 -13.35
N PRO A 303 -2.61 3.42 -13.03
CA PRO A 303 -3.09 3.72 -11.70
C PRO A 303 -4.11 2.71 -11.21
N GLN A 304 -3.96 2.30 -9.96
CA GLN A 304 -4.90 1.43 -9.26
C GLN A 304 -5.35 2.09 -7.97
N LEU A 305 -6.62 1.97 -7.66
CA LEU A 305 -7.22 2.39 -6.40
C LEU A 305 -7.65 1.16 -5.64
N GLU A 306 -7.07 0.93 -4.50
CA GLU A 306 -7.48 -0.09 -3.53
C GLU A 306 -8.38 0.55 -2.49
N LEU A 307 -9.59 0.04 -2.35
CA LEU A 307 -10.57 0.43 -1.34
C LEU A 307 -10.64 -0.67 -0.30
N ILE A 308 -10.45 -0.31 0.95
CA ILE A 308 -10.37 -1.24 2.08
C ILE A 308 -11.56 -0.98 2.99
N SER A 309 -12.41 -1.99 3.17
CA SER A 309 -13.56 -1.95 4.09
C SER A 309 -13.42 -3.00 5.18
N GLY A 310 -13.78 -2.65 6.42
CA GLY A 310 -14.04 -3.61 7.48
C GLY A 310 -15.40 -4.32 7.27
N GLU A 311 -15.55 -5.50 7.85
CA GLU A 311 -16.88 -6.15 7.98
C GLU A 311 -17.71 -5.47 9.05
#